data_726af82c7eade753272d556ea1d214e4
#
_entry.id   726af82c7eade753272d556ea1d214e4
#
_cell.length_a   1.000
_cell.length_b   1.000
_cell.length_c   1.000
_cell.angle_alpha   90.00
_cell.angle_beta   90.00
_cell.angle_gamma   90.00
#
_symmetry.space_group_name_H-M   'P 1'
#
loop_
_entity.id
_entity.type
_entity.pdbx_description
1 polymer ?
#
loop_
_entity_poly.entity_id
_entity_poly.type
_entity_poly.pdbx_seq_one_letter_code
_entity_poly.pdbx_strand_id
1 'polypeptide(L)'
;MNENKISTYLGLRGIPPISEETQIARDIAILKYTGGNLHIPYISTSNSVKLIKEAKRKGLNISCSTCVHNLFFDDSCLENFDTKYKVLPPLRTRSDIDELIAAVKDGTIDIVTSDHNPLNLELKNLEFDNADFGTIGLESFFGALNKIFTLKTVINILTRGKKTFNIE
;
A
#
# COMPACT_ATOMS: atom_id res chain seq x y z
N MET A 1 -1.22 13.56 -1.49
CA MET A 1 -1.50 13.03 -0.16
C MET A 1 -2.88 12.38 -0.11
N ASN A 2 -3.29 11.78 1.00
CA ASN A 2 -4.66 11.28 1.19
C ASN A 2 -5.68 12.43 1.19
N GLU A 3 -6.85 12.26 0.57
CA GLU A 3 -7.93 13.23 0.62
C GLU A 3 -8.71 13.08 1.93
N ASN A 4 -8.57 14.04 2.83
CA ASN A 4 -9.28 14.10 4.11
C ASN A 4 -9.19 15.50 4.74
N LYS A 5 -9.51 15.61 6.03
CA LYS A 5 -9.43 16.87 6.77
C LYS A 5 -8.03 17.48 6.79
N ILE A 6 -6.96 16.65 6.83
CA ILE A 6 -5.58 17.12 6.85
C ILE A 6 -5.24 17.79 5.52
N SER A 7 -5.54 17.13 4.38
CA SER A 7 -5.30 17.72 3.06
C SER A 7 -6.04 19.04 2.85
N THR A 8 -7.29 19.10 3.32
CA THR A 8 -8.08 20.32 3.25
C THR A 8 -7.47 21.43 4.12
N TYR A 9 -7.06 21.10 5.34
CA TYR A 9 -6.43 22.06 6.26
C TYR A 9 -5.11 22.60 5.71
N LEU A 10 -4.31 21.75 5.06
CA LEU A 10 -3.02 22.12 4.46
C LEU A 10 -3.17 22.81 3.08
N GLY A 11 -4.38 22.85 2.52
CA GLY A 11 -4.62 23.39 1.17
C GLY A 11 -4.01 22.54 0.04
N LEU A 12 -3.71 21.26 0.30
CA LEU A 12 -3.09 20.36 -0.65
C LEU A 12 -4.13 19.50 -1.38
N ARG A 13 -3.83 19.15 -2.63
CA ARG A 13 -4.67 18.21 -3.40
C ARG A 13 -4.58 16.82 -2.81
N GLY A 14 -5.73 16.25 -2.43
CA GLY A 14 -5.86 14.89 -1.97
C GLY A 14 -6.07 13.89 -3.12
N ILE A 15 -5.65 12.65 -2.89
CA ILE A 15 -5.99 11.49 -3.72
C ILE A 15 -7.06 10.71 -2.97
N PRO A 16 -8.32 10.72 -3.43
CA PRO A 16 -9.42 10.10 -2.71
C PRO A 16 -9.27 8.57 -2.68
N PRO A 17 -9.64 7.90 -1.57
CA PRO A 17 -9.65 6.43 -1.48
C PRO A 17 -10.44 5.78 -2.60
N ILE A 18 -11.55 6.37 -3.01
CA ILE A 18 -12.44 5.85 -4.06
C ILE A 18 -11.74 5.68 -5.41
N SER A 19 -10.67 6.41 -5.69
CA SER A 19 -9.92 6.27 -6.95
C SER A 19 -9.24 4.90 -7.05
N GLU A 20 -8.65 4.41 -5.96
CA GLU A 20 -8.07 3.06 -5.86
C GLU A 20 -9.17 2.00 -5.88
N GLU A 21 -10.19 2.18 -5.07
CA GLU A 21 -11.28 1.21 -4.88
C GLU A 21 -12.07 0.95 -6.16
N THR A 22 -12.36 2.00 -6.93
CA THR A 22 -13.09 1.89 -8.20
C THR A 22 -12.28 1.12 -9.23
N GLN A 23 -10.97 1.35 -9.30
CA GLN A 23 -10.10 0.60 -10.19
C GLN A 23 -10.07 -0.88 -9.81
N ILE A 24 -9.90 -1.20 -8.55
CA ILE A 24 -9.90 -2.58 -8.05
C ILE A 24 -11.24 -3.27 -8.34
N ALA A 25 -12.36 -2.59 -8.09
CA ALA A 25 -13.69 -3.14 -8.37
C ALA A 25 -13.89 -3.45 -9.87
N ARG A 26 -13.43 -2.55 -10.74
CA ARG A 26 -13.44 -2.76 -12.19
C ARG A 26 -12.59 -3.97 -12.58
N ASP A 27 -11.37 -4.06 -12.07
CA ASP A 27 -10.42 -5.10 -12.44
C ASP A 27 -10.90 -6.48 -11.93
N ILE A 28 -11.53 -6.55 -10.75
CA ILE A 28 -12.22 -7.75 -10.25
C ILE A 28 -13.39 -8.15 -11.15
N ALA A 29 -14.16 -7.17 -11.65
CA ALA A 29 -15.26 -7.47 -12.57
C ALA A 29 -14.76 -8.06 -13.90
N ILE A 30 -13.66 -7.51 -14.43
CA ILE A 30 -12.99 -8.02 -15.63
C ILE A 30 -12.44 -9.43 -15.37
N LEU A 31 -11.74 -9.65 -14.26
CA LEU A 31 -11.22 -10.97 -13.88
C LEU A 31 -12.34 -12.01 -13.80
N LYS A 32 -13.48 -11.64 -13.22
CA LYS A 32 -14.65 -12.51 -13.13
C LYS A 32 -15.22 -12.89 -14.51
N TYR A 33 -15.16 -11.97 -15.46
CA TYR A 33 -15.68 -12.20 -16.81
C TYR A 33 -14.71 -13.00 -17.67
N THR A 34 -13.41 -12.69 -17.61
CA THR A 34 -12.38 -13.27 -18.48
C THR A 34 -11.75 -14.54 -17.92
N GLY A 35 -11.78 -14.72 -16.60
CA GLY A 35 -10.95 -15.71 -15.90
C GLY A 35 -9.47 -15.29 -15.87
N GLY A 36 -8.57 -16.23 -15.52
CA GLY A 36 -7.13 -15.99 -15.46
C GLY A 36 -6.62 -15.61 -14.07
N ASN A 37 -5.48 -14.90 -14.04
CA ASN A 37 -4.78 -14.52 -12.81
C ASN A 37 -4.64 -13.01 -12.77
N LEU A 38 -4.89 -12.40 -11.61
CA LEU A 38 -4.73 -10.97 -11.41
C LEU A 38 -3.87 -10.70 -10.17
N HIS A 39 -2.86 -9.84 -10.31
CA HIS A 39 -2.15 -9.27 -9.17
C HIS A 39 -2.41 -7.78 -9.09
N ILE A 40 -2.92 -7.30 -7.95
CA ILE A 40 -3.14 -5.88 -7.69
C ILE A 40 -2.00 -5.36 -6.80
N PRO A 41 -1.11 -4.52 -7.35
CA PRO A 41 -0.01 -3.96 -6.57
C PRO A 41 -0.49 -2.83 -5.65
N TYR A 42 0.19 -2.69 -4.52
CA TYR A 42 0.19 -1.48 -3.68
C TYR A 42 -1.19 -0.99 -3.19
N ILE A 43 -2.03 -1.90 -2.69
CA ILE A 43 -3.29 -1.47 -2.05
C ILE A 43 -3.01 -0.69 -0.77
N SER A 44 -3.84 0.33 -0.50
CA SER A 44 -3.62 1.23 0.63
C SER A 44 -4.87 1.50 1.49
N THR A 45 -6.07 1.09 1.04
CA THR A 45 -7.32 1.38 1.75
C THR A 45 -7.96 0.15 2.36
N SER A 46 -8.68 0.34 3.47
CA SER A 46 -9.45 -0.72 4.14
C SER A 46 -10.53 -1.32 3.25
N ASN A 47 -11.14 -0.52 2.38
CA ASN A 47 -12.16 -0.99 1.46
C ASN A 47 -11.58 -1.83 0.32
N SER A 48 -10.37 -1.49 -0.17
CA SER A 48 -9.61 -2.34 -1.11
C SER A 48 -9.36 -3.74 -0.53
N VAL A 49 -8.99 -3.83 0.75
CA VAL A 49 -8.84 -5.10 1.45
C VAL A 49 -10.15 -5.91 1.41
N LYS A 50 -11.29 -5.27 1.70
CA LYS A 50 -12.61 -5.93 1.69
C LYS A 50 -12.96 -6.46 0.31
N LEU A 51 -12.75 -5.67 -0.74
CA LEU A 51 -13.02 -6.06 -2.13
C LEU A 51 -12.19 -7.30 -2.53
N ILE A 52 -10.90 -7.30 -2.22
CA ILE A 52 -10.02 -8.42 -2.54
C ILE A 52 -10.37 -9.66 -1.71
N LYS A 53 -10.64 -9.49 -0.43
CA LYS A 53 -11.07 -10.60 0.46
C LYS A 53 -12.34 -11.27 -0.06
N GLU A 54 -13.30 -10.48 -0.51
CA GLU A 54 -14.53 -11.00 -1.11
C GLU A 54 -14.28 -11.73 -2.44
N ALA A 55 -13.41 -11.18 -3.29
CA ALA A 55 -13.01 -11.80 -4.55
C ALA A 55 -12.33 -13.18 -4.32
N LYS A 56 -11.40 -13.24 -3.37
CA LYS A 56 -10.75 -14.51 -2.96
C LYS A 56 -11.77 -15.53 -2.42
N ARG A 57 -12.75 -15.09 -1.61
CA ARG A 57 -13.82 -15.96 -1.08
C ARG A 57 -14.72 -16.50 -2.19
N LYS A 58 -14.87 -15.79 -3.30
CA LYS A 58 -15.59 -16.24 -4.50
C LYS A 58 -14.76 -17.14 -5.40
N GLY A 59 -13.55 -17.50 -5.01
CA GLY A 59 -12.67 -18.40 -5.75
C GLY A 59 -11.97 -17.76 -6.96
N LEU A 60 -11.94 -16.42 -7.05
CA LEU A 60 -11.18 -15.74 -8.09
C LEU A 60 -9.68 -15.85 -7.81
N ASN A 61 -8.90 -16.08 -8.87
CA ASN A 61 -7.45 -16.17 -8.76
C ASN A 61 -6.84 -14.76 -8.74
N ILE A 62 -6.90 -14.15 -7.56
CA ILE A 62 -6.44 -12.79 -7.32
C ILE A 62 -5.43 -12.78 -6.16
N SER A 63 -4.35 -12.02 -6.35
CA SER A 63 -3.37 -11.70 -5.31
C SER A 63 -3.17 -10.20 -5.21
N CYS A 64 -2.62 -9.74 -4.11
CA CYS A 64 -2.31 -8.32 -3.93
C CYS A 64 -1.06 -8.09 -3.09
N SER A 65 -0.52 -6.89 -3.21
CA SER A 65 0.57 -6.41 -2.36
C SER A 65 0.25 -5.06 -1.72
N THR A 66 1.00 -4.73 -0.69
CA THR A 66 1.01 -3.39 -0.06
C THR A 66 2.45 -2.96 0.22
N CYS A 67 2.66 -1.67 0.42
CA CYS A 67 3.98 -1.13 0.74
C CYS A 67 4.20 -1.07 2.26
N VAL A 68 5.42 -1.29 2.72
CA VAL A 68 5.74 -1.25 4.14
C VAL A 68 5.45 0.12 4.77
N HIS A 69 5.67 1.20 4.03
CA HIS A 69 5.39 2.54 4.54
C HIS A 69 3.89 2.78 4.76
N ASN A 70 2.99 2.16 3.98
CA ASN A 70 1.54 2.18 4.20
C ASN A 70 1.08 1.33 5.40
N LEU A 71 1.96 0.49 5.95
CA LEU A 71 1.73 -0.25 7.21
C LEU A 71 2.30 0.48 8.43
N PHE A 72 3.18 1.46 8.23
CA PHE A 72 3.95 2.07 9.30
C PHE A 72 3.59 3.53 9.56
N PHE A 73 3.41 4.33 8.50
CA PHE A 73 3.14 5.75 8.57
C PHE A 73 1.71 6.07 8.16
N ASP A 74 1.05 6.93 8.90
CA ASP A 74 -0.24 7.51 8.52
C ASP A 74 -0.08 8.93 7.92
N ASP A 75 -1.17 9.50 7.48
CA ASP A 75 -1.19 10.78 6.79
C ASP A 75 -0.88 12.00 7.70
N SER A 76 -0.84 11.83 9.02
CA SER A 76 -0.36 12.88 9.95
C SER A 76 1.12 13.21 9.77
N CYS A 77 1.91 12.28 9.22
CA CYS A 77 3.31 12.53 8.89
C CYS A 77 3.51 13.68 7.88
N LEU A 78 2.45 14.07 7.18
CA LEU A 78 2.46 15.12 6.15
C LEU A 78 2.13 16.53 6.69
N GLU A 79 1.77 16.67 7.96
CA GLU A 79 1.39 17.97 8.56
C GLU A 79 2.46 19.04 8.45
N ASN A 80 3.73 18.66 8.36
CA ASN A 80 4.87 19.56 8.18
C ASN A 80 5.34 19.68 6.72
N PHE A 81 4.56 19.25 5.74
CA PHE A 81 4.92 19.27 4.31
C PHE A 81 6.20 18.49 3.96
N ASP A 82 6.63 17.53 4.80
CA ASP A 82 7.84 16.77 4.53
C ASP A 82 7.65 15.84 3.31
N THR A 83 8.31 16.21 2.22
CA THR A 83 8.23 15.52 0.94
C THR A 83 8.78 14.09 0.98
N LYS A 84 9.57 13.71 2.00
CA LYS A 84 10.04 12.33 2.21
C LYS A 84 8.89 11.35 2.36
N TYR A 85 7.73 11.81 2.87
CA TYR A 85 6.52 11.02 3.03
C TYR A 85 5.57 11.09 1.82
N LYS A 86 5.97 11.81 0.76
CA LYS A 86 5.18 11.86 -0.50
C LYS A 86 5.40 10.59 -1.30
N VAL A 87 4.49 9.64 -1.15
CA VAL A 87 4.50 8.31 -1.79
C VAL A 87 3.21 8.05 -2.55
N LEU A 88 3.21 7.06 -3.44
CA LEU A 88 2.05 6.60 -4.19
C LEU A 88 1.98 5.06 -4.15
N PRO A 89 0.88 4.47 -3.61
CA PRO A 89 -0.30 5.14 -3.06
C PRO A 89 0.02 6.02 -1.85
N PRO A 90 -0.81 7.04 -1.58
CA PRO A 90 -0.54 7.96 -0.47
C PRO A 90 -0.67 7.25 0.88
N LEU A 91 0.00 7.79 1.89
CA LEU A 91 -0.23 7.39 3.28
C LEU A 91 -1.68 7.66 3.63
N ARG A 92 -2.36 6.67 4.21
CA ARG A 92 -3.77 6.70 4.56
C ARG A 92 -3.97 6.93 6.06
N THR A 93 -5.20 6.78 6.52
CA THR A 93 -5.55 6.95 7.92
C THR A 93 -5.06 5.78 8.79
N ARG A 94 -4.99 5.99 10.10
CA ARG A 94 -4.65 4.92 11.05
C ARG A 94 -5.60 3.72 10.95
N SER A 95 -6.88 3.95 10.71
CA SER A 95 -7.85 2.87 10.53
C SER A 95 -7.57 2.01 9.27
N ASP A 96 -7.07 2.62 8.19
CA ASP A 96 -6.66 1.86 7.02
C ASP A 96 -5.44 1.00 7.32
N ILE A 97 -4.45 1.55 8.04
CA ILE A 97 -3.26 0.82 8.48
C ILE A 97 -3.63 -0.41 9.30
N ASP A 98 -4.51 -0.27 10.27
CA ASP A 98 -4.91 -1.36 11.15
C ASP A 98 -5.57 -2.51 10.36
N GLU A 99 -6.40 -2.18 9.37
CA GLU A 99 -7.01 -3.17 8.46
C GLU A 99 -5.98 -3.82 7.52
N LEU A 100 -5.03 -3.05 6.98
CA LEU A 100 -3.92 -3.59 6.17
C LEU A 100 -3.07 -4.57 6.99
N ILE A 101 -2.70 -4.22 8.22
CA ILE A 101 -1.93 -5.09 9.13
C ILE A 101 -2.69 -6.39 9.42
N ALA A 102 -4.00 -6.30 9.69
CA ALA A 102 -4.84 -7.47 9.90
C ALA A 102 -4.88 -8.36 8.65
N ALA A 103 -4.99 -7.76 7.46
CA ALA A 103 -5.03 -8.45 6.17
C ALA A 103 -3.69 -9.12 5.81
N VAL A 104 -2.56 -8.56 6.23
CA VAL A 104 -1.25 -9.21 6.08
C VAL A 104 -1.17 -10.45 7.00
N LYS A 105 -1.68 -10.34 8.23
CA LYS A 105 -1.68 -11.44 9.20
C LYS A 105 -2.58 -12.61 8.76
N ASP A 106 -3.76 -12.32 8.27
CA ASP A 106 -4.73 -13.35 7.85
C ASP A 106 -4.46 -13.90 6.43
N GLY A 107 -3.50 -13.34 5.69
CA GLY A 107 -3.11 -13.79 4.36
C GLY A 107 -4.00 -13.24 3.23
N THR A 108 -4.88 -12.28 3.50
CA THR A 108 -5.63 -11.55 2.46
C THR A 108 -4.67 -10.76 1.57
N ILE A 109 -3.67 -10.10 2.17
CA ILE A 109 -2.54 -9.50 1.45
C ILE A 109 -1.43 -10.54 1.34
N ASP A 110 -1.02 -10.83 0.11
CA ASP A 110 -0.07 -11.89 -0.21
C ASP A 110 1.38 -11.44 -0.01
N ILE A 111 1.69 -10.19 -0.36
CA ILE A 111 3.05 -9.67 -0.42
C ILE A 111 3.12 -8.30 0.24
N VAL A 112 4.20 -8.05 0.98
CA VAL A 112 4.60 -6.71 1.40
C VAL A 112 5.88 -6.34 0.68
N THR A 113 5.94 -5.14 0.09
CA THR A 113 7.08 -4.62 -0.64
C THR A 113 7.75 -3.48 0.10
N SER A 114 9.03 -3.25 -0.17
CA SER A 114 9.75 -2.07 0.34
C SER A 114 9.36 -0.79 -0.39
N ASP A 115 8.86 -0.91 -1.62
CA ASP A 115 8.63 0.20 -2.54
C ASP A 115 9.81 1.19 -2.56
N HIS A 116 11.01 0.62 -2.75
CA HIS A 116 12.25 1.37 -2.77
C HIS A 116 12.36 2.19 -4.06
N ASN A 117 12.03 3.46 -3.97
CA ASN A 117 12.09 4.41 -5.09
C ASN A 117 12.90 5.65 -4.67
N PRO A 118 14.25 5.54 -4.65
CA PRO A 118 15.11 6.66 -4.30
C PRO A 118 15.06 7.73 -5.38
N LEU A 119 14.98 8.98 -4.96
CA LEU A 119 14.98 10.14 -5.83
C LEU A 119 16.13 11.09 -5.46
N ASN A 120 16.60 11.84 -6.44
CA ASN A 120 17.57 12.90 -6.22
C ASN A 120 16.99 13.98 -5.29
N LEU A 121 17.84 14.59 -4.49
CA LEU A 121 17.43 15.64 -3.54
C LEU A 121 16.72 16.81 -4.25
N GLU A 122 17.13 17.14 -5.47
CA GLU A 122 16.52 18.19 -6.29
C GLU A 122 15.03 17.93 -6.59
N LEU A 123 14.63 16.66 -6.77
CA LEU A 123 13.25 16.26 -7.02
C LEU A 123 12.41 16.16 -5.73
N LYS A 124 13.06 16.07 -4.59
CA LYS A 124 12.40 15.99 -3.27
C LYS A 124 12.42 17.30 -2.52
N ASN A 125 13.43 18.17 -2.72
CA ASN A 125 13.57 19.45 -2.03
C ASN A 125 12.82 20.59 -2.75
N LEU A 126 11.56 20.29 -3.07
CA LEU A 126 10.62 21.20 -3.71
C LEU A 126 9.41 21.40 -2.79
N GLU A 127 8.56 22.37 -3.15
CA GLU A 127 7.22 22.47 -2.54
C GLU A 127 6.48 21.16 -2.70
N PHE A 128 5.64 20.83 -1.71
CA PHE A 128 5.01 19.50 -1.64
C PHE A 128 4.30 19.10 -2.93
N ASP A 129 3.58 20.00 -3.58
CA ASP A 129 2.85 19.69 -4.82
C ASP A 129 3.79 19.39 -6.00
N ASN A 130 4.97 20.00 -6.03
CA ASN A 130 5.96 19.88 -7.10
C ASN A 130 6.94 18.73 -6.89
N ALA A 131 7.10 18.23 -5.66
CA ALA A 131 7.99 17.13 -5.37
C ALA A 131 7.49 15.80 -5.97
N ASP A 132 8.38 14.95 -6.42
CA ASP A 132 8.06 13.65 -6.99
C ASP A 132 7.68 12.62 -5.90
N PHE A 133 6.89 11.62 -6.31
CA PHE A 133 6.53 10.47 -5.46
C PHE A 133 7.67 9.48 -5.36
N GLY A 134 8.03 9.08 -4.16
CA GLY A 134 9.04 8.06 -3.90
C GLY A 134 9.71 8.24 -2.54
N THR A 135 10.23 7.15 -2.02
CA THR A 135 10.96 7.13 -0.76
C THR A 135 12.00 6.01 -0.71
N ILE A 136 12.95 6.12 0.21
CA ILE A 136 13.93 5.06 0.48
C ILE A 136 13.29 4.05 1.43
N GLY A 137 13.05 2.83 0.95
CA GLY A 137 12.34 1.78 1.71
C GLY A 137 13.18 0.54 2.00
N LEU A 138 14.20 0.22 1.17
CA LEU A 138 14.89 -1.07 1.25
C LEU A 138 15.65 -1.26 2.57
N GLU A 139 16.40 -0.27 3.01
CA GLU A 139 17.25 -0.34 4.22
C GLU A 139 16.42 -0.50 5.50
N SER A 140 15.26 0.17 5.57
CA SER A 140 14.37 0.16 6.74
C SER A 140 13.35 -0.98 6.70
N PHE A 141 13.20 -1.70 5.59
CA PHE A 141 12.13 -2.65 5.34
C PHE A 141 12.01 -3.72 6.45
N PHE A 142 13.10 -4.43 6.71
CA PHE A 142 13.11 -5.48 7.73
C PHE A 142 12.86 -4.91 9.13
N GLY A 143 13.49 -3.78 9.47
CA GLY A 143 13.31 -3.12 10.76
C GLY A 143 11.88 -2.65 10.99
N ALA A 144 11.23 -2.07 9.97
CA ALA A 144 9.85 -1.64 10.04
C ALA A 144 8.89 -2.83 10.23
N LEU A 145 9.08 -3.90 9.47
CA LEU A 145 8.28 -5.12 9.63
C LEU A 145 8.41 -5.73 11.03
N ASN A 146 9.62 -5.76 11.61
CA ASN A 146 9.85 -6.30 12.97
C ASN A 146 9.22 -5.46 14.08
N LYS A 147 8.93 -4.17 13.84
CA LYS A 147 8.17 -3.35 14.78
C LYS A 147 6.67 -3.64 14.76
N ILE A 148 6.15 -4.13 13.63
CA ILE A 148 4.72 -4.39 13.42
C ILE A 148 4.36 -5.86 13.70
N PHE A 149 5.25 -6.77 13.32
CA PHE A 149 5.01 -8.22 13.33
C PHE A 149 6.06 -8.97 14.15
N THR A 150 5.73 -10.19 14.56
CA THR A 150 6.72 -11.10 15.16
C THR A 150 7.74 -11.56 14.12
N LEU A 151 8.97 -11.89 14.53
CA LEU A 151 10.04 -12.35 13.64
C LEU A 151 9.59 -13.52 12.73
N LYS A 152 8.85 -14.48 13.29
CA LYS A 152 8.29 -15.62 12.53
C LYS A 152 7.37 -15.13 11.40
N THR A 153 6.51 -14.15 11.69
CA THR A 153 5.62 -13.54 10.69
C THR A 153 6.41 -12.80 9.64
N VAL A 154 7.44 -12.04 10.03
CA VAL A 154 8.31 -11.30 9.10
C VAL A 154 8.99 -12.25 8.11
N ILE A 155 9.61 -13.34 8.60
CA ILE A 155 10.23 -14.33 7.71
C ILE A 155 9.22 -14.91 6.73
N ASN A 156 8.01 -15.22 7.20
CA ASN A 156 6.93 -15.73 6.34
C ASN A 156 6.52 -14.69 5.27
N ILE A 157 6.38 -13.41 5.63
CA ILE A 157 6.09 -12.31 4.69
C ILE A 157 7.17 -12.23 3.61
N LEU A 158 8.44 -12.25 4.00
CA LEU A 158 9.58 -12.12 3.09
C LEU A 158 9.71 -13.28 2.09
N THR A 159 9.19 -14.45 2.43
CA THR A 159 9.28 -15.66 1.60
C THR A 159 8.01 -15.99 0.81
N ARG A 160 6.87 -15.35 1.12
CA ARG A 160 5.57 -15.61 0.47
C ARG A 160 5.57 -15.33 -1.03
N GLY A 161 6.30 -14.32 -1.47
CA GLY A 161 6.32 -13.91 -2.88
C GLY A 161 6.69 -15.04 -3.83
N LYS A 162 7.60 -15.93 -3.42
CA LYS A 162 7.97 -17.12 -4.19
C LYS A 162 6.76 -17.98 -4.55
N LYS A 163 5.89 -18.24 -3.58
CA LYS A 163 4.68 -19.06 -3.77
C LYS A 163 3.64 -18.35 -4.64
N THR A 164 3.48 -17.04 -4.45
CA THR A 164 2.48 -16.25 -5.17
C THR A 164 2.80 -16.16 -6.67
N PHE A 165 4.07 -16.10 -7.03
CA PHE A 165 4.52 -15.98 -8.43
C PHE A 165 5.11 -17.26 -9.02
N ASN A 166 5.03 -18.41 -8.32
CA ASN A 166 5.61 -19.69 -8.75
C ASN A 166 7.09 -19.56 -9.14
N ILE A 167 7.88 -18.82 -8.35
CA ILE A 167 9.32 -18.67 -8.55
C ILE A 167 10.03 -19.80 -7.81
N GLU A 168 10.86 -20.57 -8.52
CA GLU A 168 11.70 -21.64 -7.96
C GLU A 168 12.89 -21.11 -7.14
#